data_2a22543759288fc0c58b4a49b1914fbf
#
_entry.id   2a22543759288fc0c58b4a49b1914fbf
#
_cell.length_a   1.000
_cell.length_b   1.000
_cell.length_c   1.000
_cell.angle_alpha   90.00
_cell.angle_beta   90.00
_cell.angle_gamma   90.00
#
_symmetry.space_group_name_H-M   'P 1'
#
loop_
_entity.id
_entity.type
_entity.pdbx_description
1 polymer ?
#
loop_
_entity_poly.entity_id
_entity_poly.type
_entity_poly.pdbx_seq_one_letter_code
_entity_poly.pdbx_strand_id
1 'polypeptide(L)'
;LPANADNSVFNAIREALSSASEGSIELTVNGVEALPSNAFSNCQPLKIINLQDVKSIESFAFHGCNGLETIYAPRVSSISDLAFADCQWLRSVTLGNISAAGFSIFDNVPTDGVDLTLSKDQKVMTRKDINAWQSDESENYIDSEDHVRVRFLGKTFLSIKCGSKIHKSTNI
;
A
#
# COMPACT_ATOMS: atom_id res chain seq x y z
N LEU A 1 -4.86 3.92 -19.97
CA LEU A 1 -5.99 2.96 -20.06
C LEU A 1 -7.30 3.73 -20.17
N PRO A 2 -8.35 3.17 -20.81
CA PRO A 2 -9.67 3.79 -20.80
C PRO A 2 -10.21 3.86 -19.37
N ALA A 3 -10.98 4.92 -19.06
CA ALA A 3 -11.52 5.16 -17.72
C ALA A 3 -12.45 4.02 -17.19
N ASN A 4 -12.89 3.15 -18.08
CA ASN A 4 -13.73 2.00 -17.82
C ASN A 4 -12.98 0.66 -18.08
N ALA A 5 -11.67 0.64 -17.95
CA ALA A 5 -10.89 -0.59 -18.08
C ALA A 5 -11.45 -1.65 -17.10
N ASP A 6 -11.94 -2.73 -17.65
CA ASP A 6 -12.50 -3.84 -16.89
C ASP A 6 -11.43 -4.90 -16.56
N ASN A 7 -11.84 -5.95 -15.86
CA ASN A 7 -10.95 -7.04 -15.47
C ASN A 7 -10.26 -7.72 -16.67
N SER A 8 -10.86 -7.70 -17.86
CA SER A 8 -10.27 -8.35 -19.04
C SER A 8 -9.01 -7.62 -19.50
N VAL A 9 -9.02 -6.29 -19.45
CA VAL A 9 -7.84 -5.46 -19.77
C VAL A 9 -6.71 -5.72 -18.78
N PHE A 10 -7.01 -5.75 -17.49
CA PHE A 10 -5.99 -6.04 -16.46
C PHE A 10 -5.47 -7.46 -16.55
N ASN A 11 -6.32 -8.44 -16.86
CA ASN A 11 -5.88 -9.82 -17.12
C ASN A 11 -4.90 -9.90 -18.29
N ALA A 12 -5.22 -9.24 -19.40
CA ALA A 12 -4.32 -9.22 -20.56
C ALA A 12 -2.97 -8.55 -20.24
N ILE A 13 -2.98 -7.46 -19.48
CA ILE A 13 -1.74 -6.80 -19.03
C ILE A 13 -0.95 -7.74 -18.12
N ARG A 14 -1.59 -8.38 -17.16
CA ARG A 14 -0.92 -9.32 -16.24
C ARG A 14 -0.31 -10.50 -16.99
N GLU A 15 -1.01 -11.07 -17.94
CA GLU A 15 -0.48 -12.15 -18.81
C GLU A 15 0.74 -11.69 -19.62
N ALA A 16 0.66 -10.49 -20.21
CA ALA A 16 1.78 -9.91 -20.94
C ALA A 16 3.00 -9.66 -20.03
N LEU A 17 2.76 -9.14 -18.83
CA LEU A 17 3.82 -8.93 -17.84
C LEU A 17 4.44 -10.25 -17.37
N SER A 18 3.61 -11.27 -17.12
CA SER A 18 4.08 -12.59 -16.67
C SER A 18 4.89 -13.33 -17.72
N SER A 19 4.67 -13.04 -19.00
CA SER A 19 5.44 -13.60 -20.11
C SER A 19 6.72 -12.82 -20.44
N ALA A 20 6.91 -11.64 -19.85
CA ALA A 20 8.13 -10.88 -20.02
C ALA A 20 9.29 -11.62 -19.35
N SER A 21 10.29 -11.98 -20.15
CA SER A 21 11.53 -12.53 -19.63
C SER A 21 12.29 -11.48 -18.83
N GLU A 22 12.86 -11.88 -17.71
CA GLU A 22 13.67 -11.14 -16.74
C GLU A 22 13.93 -9.66 -17.08
N GLY A 23 13.23 -8.76 -16.41
CA GLY A 23 13.39 -7.33 -16.55
C GLY A 23 12.69 -6.57 -15.44
N SER A 24 13.20 -5.40 -15.13
CA SER A 24 12.50 -4.47 -14.22
C SER A 24 11.45 -3.71 -15.02
N ILE A 25 10.17 -3.98 -14.76
CA ILE A 25 9.08 -3.30 -15.44
C ILE A 25 8.60 -2.14 -14.58
N GLU A 26 8.60 -0.96 -15.18
CA GLU A 26 7.89 0.21 -14.67
C GLU A 26 6.57 0.36 -15.42
N LEU A 27 5.47 0.44 -14.70
CA LEU A 27 4.14 0.57 -15.28
C LEU A 27 3.46 1.85 -14.78
N THR A 28 2.92 2.62 -15.71
CA THR A 28 2.04 3.76 -15.39
C THR A 28 0.62 3.47 -15.85
N VAL A 29 -0.33 3.56 -14.92
CA VAL A 29 -1.76 3.38 -15.18
C VAL A 29 -2.44 4.74 -15.03
N ASN A 30 -2.92 5.29 -16.14
CA ASN A 30 -3.62 6.57 -16.16
C ASN A 30 -5.10 6.37 -16.52
N GLY A 31 -5.95 7.29 -16.05
CA GLY A 31 -7.37 7.33 -16.42
C GLY A 31 -8.22 6.24 -15.75
N VAL A 32 -7.69 5.54 -14.76
CA VAL A 32 -8.41 4.49 -14.00
C VAL A 32 -8.58 4.95 -12.57
N GLU A 33 -9.80 5.01 -12.08
CA GLU A 33 -10.09 5.41 -10.70
C GLU A 33 -10.12 4.24 -9.71
N ALA A 34 -10.40 3.04 -10.18
CA ALA A 34 -10.45 1.83 -9.36
C ALA A 34 -9.58 0.72 -9.96
N LEU A 35 -8.66 0.19 -9.16
CA LEU A 35 -7.88 -0.97 -9.53
C LEU A 35 -8.64 -2.23 -9.12
N PRO A 36 -9.04 -3.09 -10.06
CA PRO A 36 -9.89 -4.23 -9.73
C PRO A 36 -9.15 -5.31 -8.93
N SER A 37 -9.92 -6.21 -8.34
CA SER A 37 -9.37 -7.35 -7.62
C SER A 37 -8.43 -8.19 -8.49
N ASN A 38 -7.30 -8.59 -7.91
CA ASN A 38 -6.26 -9.37 -8.58
C ASN A 38 -5.62 -8.69 -9.81
N ALA A 39 -5.77 -7.38 -10.00
CA ALA A 39 -5.30 -6.68 -11.20
C ALA A 39 -3.86 -7.05 -11.61
N PHE A 40 -2.96 -7.12 -10.67
CA PHE A 40 -1.53 -7.45 -10.87
C PHE A 40 -1.05 -8.57 -9.95
N SER A 41 -1.95 -9.41 -9.42
CA SER A 41 -1.54 -10.48 -8.51
C SER A 41 -0.49 -11.40 -9.14
N ASN A 42 0.54 -11.76 -8.35
CA ASN A 42 1.67 -12.61 -8.75
C ASN A 42 2.50 -12.07 -9.93
N CYS A 43 2.49 -10.76 -10.18
CA CYS A 43 3.27 -10.10 -11.22
C CYS A 43 4.73 -9.91 -10.78
N GLN A 44 5.58 -10.93 -10.94
CA GLN A 44 6.97 -10.91 -10.49
C GLN A 44 7.86 -9.87 -11.19
N PRO A 45 7.74 -9.63 -12.53
CA PRO A 45 8.57 -8.66 -13.24
C PRO A 45 8.26 -7.20 -12.89
N LEU A 46 7.10 -6.91 -12.28
CA LEU A 46 6.69 -5.56 -11.94
C LEU A 46 7.52 -5.02 -10.78
N LYS A 47 8.28 -3.95 -11.02
CA LYS A 47 9.15 -3.28 -10.04
C LYS A 47 8.58 -1.98 -9.52
N ILE A 48 8.07 -1.16 -10.42
CA ILE A 48 7.55 0.17 -10.10
C ILE A 48 6.18 0.29 -10.73
N ILE A 49 5.22 0.75 -9.93
CA ILE A 49 3.90 1.10 -10.46
C ILE A 49 3.49 2.52 -10.05
N ASN A 50 3.02 3.27 -11.06
CA ASN A 50 2.46 4.61 -10.89
C ASN A 50 0.95 4.56 -11.16
N LEU A 51 0.18 4.91 -10.13
CA LEU A 51 -1.29 4.87 -10.10
C LEU A 51 -1.84 6.26 -9.78
N GLN A 52 -1.48 7.26 -10.60
CA GLN A 52 -1.73 8.67 -10.28
C GLN A 52 -3.21 9.02 -10.12
N ASP A 53 -4.11 8.36 -10.85
CA ASP A 53 -5.54 8.65 -10.84
C ASP A 53 -6.36 7.69 -9.97
N VAL A 54 -5.75 6.60 -9.51
CA VAL A 54 -6.45 5.56 -8.75
C VAL A 54 -6.85 6.06 -7.37
N LYS A 55 -8.13 5.87 -7.03
CA LYS A 55 -8.75 6.22 -5.74
C LYS A 55 -9.00 5.00 -4.88
N SER A 56 -9.24 3.83 -5.50
CA SER A 56 -9.45 2.57 -4.77
C SER A 56 -8.59 1.45 -5.33
N ILE A 57 -8.08 0.61 -4.43
CA ILE A 57 -7.34 -0.62 -4.74
C ILE A 57 -8.12 -1.78 -4.15
N GLU A 58 -8.63 -2.67 -5.00
CA GLU A 58 -9.45 -3.79 -4.59
C GLU A 58 -8.61 -4.97 -4.07
N SER A 59 -9.31 -5.99 -3.54
CA SER A 59 -8.67 -7.12 -2.87
C SER A 59 -7.66 -7.86 -3.74
N PHE A 60 -6.52 -8.23 -3.16
CA PHE A 60 -5.44 -8.97 -3.81
C PHE A 60 -4.80 -8.27 -5.02
N ALA A 61 -5.03 -6.97 -5.22
CA ALA A 61 -4.60 -6.29 -6.46
C ALA A 61 -3.11 -6.48 -6.77
N PHE A 62 -2.25 -6.51 -5.76
CA PHE A 62 -0.81 -6.74 -5.87
C PHE A 62 -0.32 -7.93 -5.04
N HIS A 63 -1.22 -8.80 -4.60
CA HIS A 63 -0.85 -9.96 -3.80
C HIS A 63 0.23 -10.79 -4.48
N GLY A 64 1.30 -11.12 -3.76
CA GLY A 64 2.37 -11.97 -4.27
C GLY A 64 3.27 -11.29 -5.32
N CYS A 65 3.22 -9.97 -5.48
CA CYS A 65 4.14 -9.24 -6.35
C CYS A 65 5.53 -9.13 -5.71
N ASN A 66 6.26 -10.26 -5.63
CA ASN A 66 7.55 -10.31 -4.95
C ASN A 66 8.64 -9.43 -5.59
N GLY A 67 8.45 -9.00 -6.83
CA GLY A 67 9.35 -8.06 -7.49
C GLY A 67 9.07 -6.60 -7.20
N LEU A 68 7.90 -6.27 -6.66
CA LEU A 68 7.43 -4.89 -6.52
C LEU A 68 8.18 -4.14 -5.42
N GLU A 69 8.84 -3.06 -5.80
CA GLU A 69 9.66 -2.22 -4.93
C GLU A 69 9.02 -0.86 -4.62
N THR A 70 8.32 -0.29 -5.62
CA THR A 70 7.77 1.06 -5.48
C THR A 70 6.33 1.15 -5.95
N ILE A 71 5.48 1.73 -5.11
CA ILE A 71 4.09 2.06 -5.40
C ILE A 71 3.90 3.57 -5.22
N TYR A 72 3.45 4.25 -6.26
CA TYR A 72 3.07 5.66 -6.21
C TYR A 72 1.58 5.80 -6.51
N ALA A 73 0.76 6.00 -5.48
CA ALA A 73 -0.70 6.06 -5.56
C ALA A 73 -1.26 7.21 -4.69
N PRO A 74 -0.91 8.48 -4.99
CA PRO A 74 -1.12 9.61 -4.09
C PRO A 74 -2.59 10.02 -3.90
N ARG A 75 -3.50 9.45 -4.68
CA ARG A 75 -4.95 9.74 -4.60
C ARG A 75 -5.75 8.58 -3.99
N VAL A 76 -5.11 7.46 -3.70
CA VAL A 76 -5.80 6.31 -3.11
C VAL A 76 -6.31 6.67 -1.72
N SER A 77 -7.59 6.41 -1.51
CA SER A 77 -8.30 6.63 -0.24
C SER A 77 -8.98 5.36 0.30
N SER A 78 -9.04 4.31 -0.52
CA SER A 78 -9.60 3.01 -0.12
C SER A 78 -8.69 1.87 -0.58
N ILE A 79 -8.41 0.93 0.31
CA ILE A 79 -7.61 -0.26 0.03
C ILE A 79 -8.32 -1.46 0.65
N SER A 80 -8.61 -2.47 -0.17
CA SER A 80 -9.28 -3.69 0.26
C SER A 80 -8.30 -4.75 0.78
N ASP A 81 -8.83 -5.90 1.18
CA ASP A 81 -8.10 -6.97 1.84
C ASP A 81 -6.90 -7.48 1.03
N LEU A 82 -5.79 -7.75 1.72
CA LEU A 82 -4.60 -8.40 1.17
C LEU A 82 -4.02 -7.72 -0.08
N ALA A 83 -4.31 -6.43 -0.28
CA ALA A 83 -3.98 -5.73 -1.52
C ALA A 83 -2.48 -5.75 -1.85
N PHE A 84 -1.60 -5.67 -0.85
CA PHE A 84 -0.14 -5.71 -0.97
C PHE A 84 0.49 -6.87 -0.23
N ALA A 85 -0.29 -7.87 0.18
CA ALA A 85 0.24 -9.02 0.88
C ALA A 85 1.28 -9.75 0.04
N ASP A 86 2.30 -10.31 0.70
CA ASP A 86 3.43 -11.02 0.08
C ASP A 86 4.29 -10.18 -0.89
N CYS A 87 4.23 -8.84 -0.84
CA CYS A 87 5.13 -7.96 -1.58
C CYS A 87 6.47 -7.80 -0.80
N GLN A 88 7.30 -8.82 -0.79
CA GLN A 88 8.46 -8.92 0.10
C GLN A 88 9.61 -7.93 -0.22
N TRP A 89 9.67 -7.40 -1.43
CA TRP A 89 10.68 -6.43 -1.85
C TRP A 89 10.20 -4.98 -1.82
N LEU A 90 9.02 -4.74 -1.29
CA LEU A 90 8.47 -3.39 -1.20
C LEU A 90 9.39 -2.49 -0.35
N ARG A 91 9.71 -1.29 -0.88
CA ARG A 91 10.63 -0.33 -0.27
C ARG A 91 10.04 1.08 -0.18
N SER A 92 9.20 1.45 -1.13
CA SER A 92 8.62 2.80 -1.17
C SER A 92 7.14 2.73 -1.51
N VAL A 93 6.32 3.31 -0.64
CA VAL A 93 4.86 3.35 -0.81
C VAL A 93 4.38 4.78 -0.60
N THR A 94 3.75 5.34 -1.61
CA THR A 94 3.04 6.62 -1.51
C THR A 94 1.55 6.40 -1.67
N LEU A 95 0.78 6.80 -0.68
CA LEU A 95 -0.69 6.71 -0.67
C LEU A 95 -1.32 8.07 -0.39
N GLY A 96 -2.60 8.18 -0.67
CA GLY A 96 -3.40 9.35 -0.34
C GLY A 96 -3.84 9.40 1.13
N ASN A 97 -5.00 9.98 1.38
CA ASN A 97 -5.63 10.01 2.68
C ASN A 97 -6.56 8.79 2.82
N ILE A 98 -6.08 7.74 3.47
CA ILE A 98 -6.82 6.49 3.60
C ILE A 98 -7.98 6.68 4.58
N SER A 99 -9.19 6.48 4.08
CA SER A 99 -10.44 6.56 4.82
C SER A 99 -11.16 5.21 4.96
N ALA A 100 -10.80 4.23 4.11
CA ALA A 100 -11.31 2.88 4.16
C ALA A 100 -10.17 1.88 3.96
N ALA A 101 -10.10 0.88 4.81
CA ALA A 101 -9.05 -0.13 4.78
C ALA A 101 -9.63 -1.52 5.10
N GLY A 102 -9.22 -2.51 4.33
CA GLY A 102 -9.50 -3.93 4.57
C GLY A 102 -8.50 -4.56 5.54
N PHE A 103 -8.50 -5.89 5.59
CA PHE A 103 -7.65 -6.67 6.49
C PHE A 103 -6.34 -7.09 5.81
N SER A 104 -5.29 -7.26 6.61
CA SER A 104 -4.01 -7.86 6.20
C SER A 104 -3.40 -7.24 4.93
N ILE A 105 -3.57 -5.94 4.74
CA ILE A 105 -3.16 -5.22 3.52
C ILE A 105 -1.66 -5.41 3.24
N PHE A 106 -0.81 -5.36 4.26
CA PHE A 106 0.64 -5.55 4.16
C PHE A 106 1.09 -6.88 4.80
N ASP A 107 0.28 -7.93 4.73
CA ASP A 107 0.67 -9.21 5.30
C ASP A 107 1.94 -9.75 4.64
N ASN A 108 2.87 -10.33 5.43
CA ASN A 108 4.18 -10.80 4.99
C ASN A 108 5.05 -9.75 4.27
N VAL A 109 4.78 -8.45 4.45
CA VAL A 109 5.64 -7.37 3.96
C VAL A 109 6.59 -6.95 5.10
N PRO A 110 7.91 -6.87 4.87
CA PRO A 110 8.88 -6.38 5.88
C PRO A 110 8.80 -4.85 5.98
N THR A 111 7.78 -4.35 6.66
CA THR A 111 7.43 -2.91 6.71
C THR A 111 8.43 -2.04 7.47
N ASP A 112 9.35 -2.63 8.23
CA ASP A 112 10.49 -1.97 8.84
C ASP A 112 11.50 -1.42 7.82
N GLY A 113 11.49 -1.96 6.59
CA GLY A 113 12.29 -1.48 5.46
C GLY A 113 11.51 -0.64 4.44
N VAL A 114 10.27 -0.25 4.74
CA VAL A 114 9.41 0.51 3.81
C VAL A 114 9.34 1.99 4.18
N ASP A 115 9.67 2.85 3.23
CA ASP A 115 9.40 4.29 3.29
C ASP A 115 7.94 4.55 2.92
N LEU A 116 7.10 4.77 3.93
CA LEU A 116 5.68 5.08 3.74
C LEU A 116 5.44 6.58 3.73
N THR A 117 4.89 7.09 2.63
CA THR A 117 4.44 8.47 2.48
C THR A 117 2.93 8.53 2.33
N LEU A 118 2.27 9.31 3.16
CA LEU A 118 0.83 9.52 3.18
C LEU A 118 0.48 10.99 2.93
N SER A 119 -0.78 11.25 2.61
CA SER A 119 -1.30 12.62 2.55
C SER A 119 -1.01 13.38 3.86
N LYS A 120 -0.77 14.68 3.76
CA LYS A 120 -0.59 15.56 4.92
C LYS A 120 -1.79 15.56 5.88
N ASP A 121 -2.97 15.21 5.39
CA ASP A 121 -4.23 15.19 6.14
C ASP A 121 -4.50 13.83 6.78
N GLN A 122 -3.64 12.81 6.54
CA GLN A 122 -3.77 11.51 7.17
C GLN A 122 -3.62 11.63 8.68
N LYS A 123 -4.64 11.21 9.40
CA LYS A 123 -4.59 11.11 10.86
C LYS A 123 -3.83 9.86 11.26
N VAL A 124 -2.81 10.07 12.10
CA VAL A 124 -2.12 8.99 12.81
C VAL A 124 -2.53 9.11 14.28
N MET A 125 -3.14 8.08 14.83
CA MET A 125 -3.68 8.10 16.19
C MET A 125 -2.58 7.87 17.23
N THR A 126 -2.74 8.47 18.41
CA THR A 126 -1.87 8.23 19.56
C THR A 126 -2.43 7.12 20.45
N ARG A 127 -1.59 6.45 21.24
CA ARG A 127 -2.03 5.38 22.17
C ARG A 127 -3.14 5.79 23.13
N LYS A 128 -3.23 7.07 23.51
CA LYS A 128 -4.32 7.57 24.34
C LYS A 128 -5.69 7.43 23.69
N ASP A 129 -5.72 7.44 22.36
CA ASP A 129 -6.94 7.31 21.58
C ASP A 129 -7.38 5.86 21.45
N ILE A 130 -6.46 4.90 21.67
CA ILE A 130 -6.67 3.45 21.51
C ILE A 130 -7.56 2.86 22.62
N ASN A 131 -7.51 3.39 23.83
CA ASN A 131 -8.36 2.89 24.93
C ASN A 131 -9.86 3.04 24.66
N ALA A 132 -10.23 3.78 23.60
CA ALA A 132 -11.59 3.90 23.09
C ALA A 132 -11.95 2.86 22.00
N TRP A 133 -10.96 2.08 21.49
CA TRP A 133 -11.12 1.24 20.28
C TRP A 133 -10.63 -0.19 20.53
N GLN A 134 -11.31 -0.94 21.37
CA GLN A 134 -10.86 -2.27 21.84
C GLN A 134 -11.01 -3.43 20.84
N SER A 135 -11.17 -3.26 19.54
CA SER A 135 -11.48 -4.41 18.68
C SER A 135 -11.01 -4.37 17.23
N ASP A 136 -10.18 -3.43 16.79
CA ASP A 136 -9.84 -3.36 15.37
C ASP A 136 -8.32 -3.47 15.13
N GLU A 137 -7.91 -4.49 14.34
CA GLU A 137 -6.52 -4.70 13.92
C GLU A 137 -5.99 -3.62 12.96
N SER A 138 -6.83 -2.70 12.54
CA SER A 138 -6.50 -1.55 11.67
C SER A 138 -5.84 -0.38 12.41
N GLU A 139 -5.30 -0.60 13.60
CA GLU A 139 -4.82 0.46 14.49
C GLU A 139 -3.64 1.25 13.92
N ASN A 140 -3.91 2.51 13.63
CA ASN A 140 -2.91 3.51 13.27
C ASN A 140 -2.52 4.30 14.51
N TYR A 141 -1.45 3.97 15.20
CA TYR A 141 -1.09 4.67 16.42
C TYR A 141 0.42 4.97 16.55
N ILE A 142 0.69 5.99 17.34
CA ILE A 142 2.02 6.30 17.85
C ILE A 142 2.04 5.86 19.32
N ASP A 143 2.86 4.88 19.67
CA ASP A 143 3.05 4.46 21.05
C ASP A 143 3.88 5.51 21.80
N SER A 144 3.38 6.03 22.93
CA SER A 144 3.96 7.17 23.66
C SER A 144 4.67 6.80 24.97
N GLU A 145 4.75 5.54 25.35
CA GLU A 145 5.47 5.12 26.56
C GLU A 145 6.78 4.42 26.20
N ASP A 146 7.88 5.15 26.23
CA ASP A 146 9.29 4.73 26.06
C ASP A 146 9.67 4.11 24.70
N HIS A 147 8.71 3.61 23.92
CA HIS A 147 8.93 3.00 22.62
C HIS A 147 7.91 3.54 21.61
N VAL A 148 8.28 4.54 20.83
CA VAL A 148 7.43 5.06 19.78
C VAL A 148 7.43 4.08 18.61
N ARG A 149 6.35 3.34 18.45
CA ARG A 149 6.08 2.55 17.24
C ARG A 149 5.07 3.28 16.38
N VAL A 150 5.44 3.54 15.13
CA VAL A 150 4.52 4.11 14.17
C VAL A 150 3.82 2.98 13.44
N ARG A 151 2.51 2.85 13.63
CA ARG A 151 1.71 1.82 12.97
C ARG A 151 0.76 2.45 11.97
N PHE A 152 0.54 1.73 10.91
CA PHE A 152 -0.44 2.06 9.89
C PHE A 152 -1.00 0.78 9.27
N LEU A 153 -2.33 0.69 9.17
CA LEU A 153 -3.02 -0.49 8.65
C LEU A 153 -2.53 -1.81 9.29
N GLY A 154 -2.47 -1.82 10.62
CA GLY A 154 -2.09 -3.01 11.41
C GLY A 154 -0.60 -3.37 11.41
N LYS A 155 0.25 -2.66 10.68
CA LYS A 155 1.69 -2.93 10.58
C LYS A 155 2.52 -1.80 11.17
N THR A 156 3.69 -2.15 11.72
CA THR A 156 4.67 -1.19 12.25
C THR A 156 5.64 -0.80 11.14
N PHE A 157 5.85 0.50 10.99
CA PHE A 157 6.81 1.08 10.06
C PHE A 157 7.93 1.77 10.83
N LEU A 158 9.13 1.82 10.27
CA LEU A 158 10.24 2.55 10.85
C LEU A 158 9.95 4.05 10.88
N SER A 159 9.36 4.54 9.80
CA SER A 159 8.88 5.92 9.72
C SER A 159 7.68 6.03 8.78
N ILE A 160 6.80 6.98 9.10
CA ILE A 160 5.67 7.37 8.22
C ILE A 160 5.78 8.87 7.99
N LYS A 161 5.78 9.27 6.74
CA LYS A 161 5.78 10.68 6.33
C LYS A 161 4.34 11.11 5.97
N CYS A 162 3.83 12.11 6.68
CA CYS A 162 2.52 12.72 6.39
C CYS A 162 2.75 14.19 6.01
N GLY A 163 2.79 14.48 4.72
CA GLY A 163 3.20 15.80 4.22
C GLY A 163 4.62 16.16 4.68
N SER A 164 4.78 17.24 5.43
CA SER A 164 6.07 17.66 6.02
C SER A 164 6.39 17.01 7.37
N LYS A 165 5.42 16.35 8.01
CA LYS A 165 5.62 15.66 9.30
C LYS A 165 6.18 14.27 9.06
N ILE A 166 7.17 13.91 9.86
CA ILE A 166 7.75 12.56 9.88
C ILE A 166 7.51 11.97 11.26
N HIS A 167 6.78 10.88 11.29
CA HIS A 167 6.58 10.06 12.49
C HIS A 167 7.59 8.90 12.42
N LYS A 168 8.46 8.79 13.41
CA LYS A 168 9.48 7.73 13.46
C LYS A 168 9.22 6.80 14.63
N SER A 169 9.40 5.51 14.40
CA SER A 169 9.58 4.56 15.49
C SER A 169 10.94 4.83 16.14
N THR A 170 10.95 5.06 17.44
CA THR A 170 12.18 5.09 18.19
C THR A 170 12.52 3.66 18.59
N ASN A 171 13.65 3.22 18.16
CA ASN A 171 14.17 1.92 18.54
C ASN A 171 14.70 1.90 19.94
N ILE A 172 14.53 0.83 20.45
CA ILE A 172 15.04 0.17 21.57
C ILE A 172 16.10 -0.85 21.35
#